data_7363aeebebf451674f29fa6867d8cf1a
#
_entry.id   7363aeebebf451674f29fa6867d8cf1a
#
_cell.length_a   1.000
_cell.length_b   1.000
_cell.length_c   1.000
_cell.angle_alpha   90.00
_cell.angle_beta   90.00
_cell.angle_gamma   90.00
#
_symmetry.space_group_name_H-M   'P 1'
#
loop_
_entity.id
_entity.type
_entity.pdbx_description
1 polymer ?
#
loop_
_entity_poly.entity_id
_entity_poly.type
_entity_poly.pdbx_seq_one_letter_code
_entity_poly.pdbx_strand_id
1 'polypeptide(L)'
;MKYGSVEGVSKPVSRLVLGTMIIHCDRQAESNQLLDDAVDLGLTTFDLAHVYGGGGTERGVGRWMAERGCREQVVILTKGAHPNADRRRVTPYDITADLMDSLARLKTDYVDIYLLHRDDESVPVGEIVDALNEHHRAGRIRAYDGSNWTHQRLAAANEYALANGLTPMAASSPHYSLAEQVDDPWGPGCVGISGPTQAEARAWYQASGMPIFAYSSLGRGFFSGRISRANFEATRDQIDGA
;
A
#
# COMPACT_ATOMS: atom_id res chain seq x y z
N MET A 1 13.57 -14.91 6.64
CA MET A 1 12.32 -14.13 6.44
C MET A 1 11.10 -15.03 6.70
N LYS A 2 9.98 -14.47 7.22
CA LYS A 2 8.68 -15.16 7.25
C LYS A 2 7.82 -14.66 6.09
N TYR A 3 7.00 -15.54 5.55
CA TYR A 3 6.11 -15.23 4.43
C TYR A 3 4.65 -15.45 4.82
N GLY A 4 3.75 -14.79 4.14
CA GLY A 4 2.31 -14.93 4.16
C GLY A 4 1.76 -15.10 2.75
N SER A 5 0.44 -15.05 2.63
CA SER A 5 -0.27 -15.14 1.35
C SER A 5 -1.34 -14.07 1.28
N VAL A 6 -1.65 -13.65 0.06
CA VAL A 6 -2.80 -12.81 -0.29
C VAL A 6 -3.55 -13.55 -1.39
N GLU A 7 -4.87 -13.63 -1.28
CA GLU A 7 -5.69 -14.30 -2.28
C GLU A 7 -5.47 -13.66 -3.67
N GLY A 8 -5.36 -14.49 -4.70
CA GLY A 8 -5.01 -14.05 -6.05
C GLY A 8 -3.52 -13.88 -6.34
N VAL A 9 -2.66 -13.81 -5.31
CA VAL A 9 -1.21 -13.68 -5.46
C VAL A 9 -0.54 -15.04 -5.25
N SER A 10 0.04 -15.60 -6.32
CA SER A 10 0.69 -16.91 -6.29
C SER A 10 2.08 -16.92 -5.66
N LYS A 11 2.70 -15.74 -5.54
CA LYS A 11 4.04 -15.57 -4.98
C LYS A 11 4.01 -15.46 -3.45
N PRO A 12 5.05 -15.94 -2.75
CA PRO A 12 5.15 -15.75 -1.31
C PRO A 12 5.32 -14.26 -0.97
N VAL A 13 4.43 -13.72 -0.14
CA VAL A 13 4.46 -12.33 0.32
C VAL A 13 5.33 -12.25 1.56
N SER A 14 6.46 -11.54 1.51
CA SER A 14 7.30 -11.36 2.69
C SER A 14 6.59 -10.54 3.77
N ARG A 15 6.67 -10.97 5.03
CA ARG A 15 5.98 -10.29 6.15
C ARG A 15 6.64 -8.98 6.58
N LEU A 16 7.88 -8.75 6.18
CA LEU A 16 8.48 -7.42 6.13
C LEU A 16 8.39 -6.94 4.68
N VAL A 17 7.82 -5.77 4.51
CA VAL A 17 7.59 -5.14 3.21
C VAL A 17 8.48 -3.90 3.10
N LEU A 18 9.21 -3.77 2.00
CA LEU A 18 10.06 -2.61 1.78
C LEU A 18 9.20 -1.43 1.31
N GLY A 19 9.08 -0.39 2.13
CA GLY A 19 8.55 0.90 1.71
C GLY A 19 9.55 1.62 0.80
N THR A 20 9.11 1.98 -0.40
CA THR A 20 10.04 2.41 -1.47
C THR A 20 10.12 3.92 -1.66
N MET A 21 9.59 4.75 -0.77
CA MET A 21 9.73 6.22 -0.86
C MET A 21 11.19 6.70 -0.88
N ILE A 22 12.12 5.84 -0.48
CA ILE A 22 13.59 6.06 -0.48
C ILE A 22 14.26 5.66 -1.80
N ILE A 23 13.53 5.09 -2.74
CA ILE A 23 14.02 4.71 -4.06
C ILE A 23 13.87 5.89 -5.02
N HIS A 24 14.96 6.20 -5.72
CA HIS A 24 15.05 7.35 -6.62
C HIS A 24 15.62 6.95 -7.97
N CYS A 25 14.91 7.22 -9.05
CA CYS A 25 15.37 6.87 -10.41
C CYS A 25 16.54 7.72 -10.92
N ASP A 26 16.80 8.85 -10.31
CA ASP A 26 17.97 9.73 -10.57
C ASP A 26 19.23 9.25 -9.82
N ARG A 27 19.08 8.40 -8.81
CA ARG A 27 20.15 7.73 -8.07
C ARG A 27 20.05 6.21 -8.24
N GLN A 28 19.95 5.76 -9.50
CA GLN A 28 19.61 4.37 -9.82
C GLN A 28 20.60 3.34 -9.23
N ALA A 29 21.90 3.66 -9.22
CA ALA A 29 22.91 2.73 -8.70
C ALA A 29 22.71 2.45 -7.19
N GLU A 30 22.46 3.49 -6.40
CA GLU A 30 22.18 3.37 -4.97
C GLU A 30 20.85 2.62 -4.74
N SER A 31 19.84 2.94 -5.54
CA SER A 31 18.54 2.29 -5.50
C SER A 31 18.64 0.80 -5.84
N ASN A 32 19.41 0.44 -6.86
CA ASN A 32 19.66 -0.95 -7.22
C ASN A 32 20.32 -1.71 -6.08
N GLN A 33 21.36 -1.16 -5.45
CA GLN A 33 22.06 -1.80 -4.35
C GLN A 33 21.09 -2.06 -3.18
N LEU A 34 20.27 -1.07 -2.80
CA LEU A 34 19.30 -1.23 -1.73
C LEU A 34 18.24 -2.32 -2.03
N LEU A 35 17.79 -2.39 -3.28
CA LEU A 35 16.82 -3.41 -3.71
C LEU A 35 17.45 -4.81 -3.74
N ASP A 36 18.70 -4.92 -4.21
CA ASP A 36 19.46 -6.17 -4.20
C ASP A 36 19.68 -6.64 -2.75
N ASP A 37 20.14 -5.77 -1.85
CA ASP A 37 20.33 -6.08 -0.42
C ASP A 37 19.02 -6.54 0.24
N ALA A 38 17.89 -5.89 -0.10
CA ALA A 38 16.59 -6.29 0.43
C ALA A 38 16.21 -7.71 -0.03
N VAL A 39 16.40 -8.03 -1.30
CA VAL A 39 16.14 -9.38 -1.83
C VAL A 39 17.06 -10.41 -1.19
N ASP A 40 18.33 -10.12 -1.00
CA ASP A 40 19.31 -11.02 -0.35
C ASP A 40 18.91 -11.31 1.11
N LEU A 41 18.26 -10.38 1.79
CA LEU A 41 17.67 -10.58 3.11
C LEU A 41 16.34 -11.34 3.08
N GLY A 42 15.82 -11.65 1.89
CA GLY A 42 14.57 -12.37 1.67
C GLY A 42 13.33 -11.50 1.66
N LEU A 43 13.45 -10.16 1.55
CA LEU A 43 12.31 -9.29 1.32
C LEU A 43 11.92 -9.39 -0.16
N THR A 44 10.76 -9.98 -0.43
CA THR A 44 10.26 -10.13 -1.81
C THR A 44 9.14 -9.17 -2.15
N THR A 45 8.62 -8.43 -1.17
CA THR A 45 7.46 -7.55 -1.35
C THR A 45 7.86 -6.08 -1.23
N PHE A 46 7.54 -5.30 -2.25
CA PHE A 46 7.84 -3.88 -2.34
C PHE A 46 6.56 -3.07 -2.38
N ASP A 47 6.47 -2.06 -1.51
CA ASP A 47 5.34 -1.14 -1.39
C ASP A 47 5.64 0.18 -2.08
N LEU A 48 5.02 0.37 -3.24
CA LEU A 48 5.14 1.55 -4.09
C LEU A 48 3.84 2.38 -4.07
N ALA A 49 3.87 3.51 -4.76
CA ALA A 49 2.67 4.24 -5.17
C ALA A 49 2.96 5.11 -6.40
N HIS A 50 1.93 5.33 -7.21
CA HIS A 50 1.94 6.20 -8.39
C HIS A 50 2.52 7.59 -8.09
N VAL A 51 2.23 8.15 -6.90
CA VAL A 51 2.65 9.49 -6.49
C VAL A 51 4.06 9.56 -5.91
N TYR A 52 4.67 8.43 -5.51
CA TYR A 52 5.97 8.47 -4.85
C TYR A 52 7.07 9.01 -5.78
N GLY A 53 7.72 10.09 -5.33
CA GLY A 53 8.74 10.77 -6.12
C GLY A 53 8.26 11.23 -7.50
N GLY A 54 6.98 11.60 -7.66
CA GLY A 54 6.40 11.94 -8.95
C GLY A 54 6.48 10.80 -9.99
N GLY A 55 6.38 9.56 -9.52
CA GLY A 55 6.55 8.34 -10.33
C GLY A 55 8.01 7.91 -10.50
N GLY A 56 8.95 8.62 -9.89
CA GLY A 56 10.38 8.27 -9.92
C GLY A 56 10.68 6.94 -9.25
N THR A 57 9.96 6.64 -8.17
CA THR A 57 10.07 5.37 -7.43
C THR A 57 9.70 4.18 -8.32
N GLU A 58 8.55 4.22 -8.99
CA GLU A 58 8.13 3.15 -9.90
C GLU A 58 9.09 3.00 -11.08
N ARG A 59 9.60 4.12 -11.65
CA ARG A 59 10.63 4.06 -12.71
C ARG A 59 11.93 3.43 -12.23
N GLY A 60 12.36 3.72 -10.99
CA GLY A 60 13.56 3.13 -10.39
C GLY A 60 13.43 1.62 -10.20
N VAL A 61 12.32 1.16 -9.59
CA VAL A 61 12.05 -0.26 -9.40
C VAL A 61 11.83 -0.98 -10.73
N GLY A 62 11.14 -0.36 -11.69
CA GLY A 62 10.93 -0.93 -13.03
C GLY A 62 12.23 -1.14 -13.81
N ARG A 63 13.20 -0.22 -13.72
CA ARG A 63 14.55 -0.38 -14.29
C ARG A 63 15.28 -1.53 -13.61
N TRP A 64 15.30 -1.54 -12.28
CA TRP A 64 15.95 -2.60 -11.52
C TRP A 64 15.38 -3.99 -11.86
N MET A 65 14.06 -4.15 -11.88
CA MET A 65 13.43 -5.42 -12.27
C MET A 65 13.84 -5.87 -13.68
N ALA A 66 13.88 -4.94 -14.63
CA ALA A 66 14.28 -5.23 -16.01
C ALA A 66 15.76 -5.61 -16.11
N GLU A 67 16.64 -4.92 -15.38
CA GLU A 67 18.08 -5.20 -15.36
C GLU A 67 18.42 -6.54 -14.71
N ARG A 68 17.67 -6.94 -13.69
CA ARG A 68 17.87 -8.21 -12.95
C ARG A 68 17.05 -9.38 -13.51
N GLY A 69 16.06 -9.12 -14.38
CA GLY A 69 15.15 -10.17 -14.86
C GLY A 69 14.32 -10.80 -13.75
N CYS A 70 14.02 -10.05 -12.67
CA CYS A 70 13.50 -10.62 -11.42
C CYS A 70 11.99 -10.36 -11.19
N ARG A 71 11.23 -9.91 -12.20
CA ARG A 71 9.79 -9.59 -12.04
C ARG A 71 8.98 -10.73 -11.41
N GLU A 72 9.26 -11.96 -11.78
CA GLU A 72 8.52 -13.13 -11.27
C GLU A 72 8.95 -13.56 -9.86
N GLN A 73 10.03 -13.01 -9.36
CA GLN A 73 10.58 -13.33 -8.02
C GLN A 73 10.08 -12.36 -6.94
N VAL A 74 9.50 -11.22 -7.36
CA VAL A 74 9.09 -10.15 -6.44
C VAL A 74 7.59 -9.88 -6.53
N VAL A 75 7.01 -9.49 -5.39
CA VAL A 75 5.63 -9.04 -5.25
C VAL A 75 5.63 -7.51 -5.31
N ILE A 76 4.98 -6.97 -6.31
CA ILE A 76 4.82 -5.53 -6.49
C ILE A 76 3.44 -5.13 -5.99
N LEU A 77 3.43 -4.36 -4.90
CA LEU A 77 2.27 -3.65 -4.42
C LEU A 77 2.43 -2.18 -4.82
N THR A 78 1.51 -1.64 -5.61
CA THR A 78 1.48 -0.20 -5.91
C THR A 78 0.09 0.39 -5.70
N LYS A 79 0.01 1.72 -5.64
CA LYS A 79 -1.21 2.43 -5.28
C LYS A 79 -1.50 3.55 -6.28
N GLY A 80 -2.76 3.66 -6.68
CA GLY A 80 -3.28 4.81 -7.44
C GLY A 80 -4.34 5.58 -6.67
N ALA A 81 -5.06 6.44 -7.35
CA ALA A 81 -6.19 7.21 -6.83
C ALA A 81 -5.84 8.12 -5.63
N HIS A 82 -4.57 8.60 -5.55
CA HIS A 82 -4.20 9.61 -4.57
C HIS A 82 -4.82 10.96 -4.94
N PRO A 83 -5.43 11.72 -3.98
CA PRO A 83 -5.94 13.04 -4.27
C PRO A 83 -4.83 13.97 -4.78
N ASN A 84 -5.19 14.92 -5.62
CA ASN A 84 -4.33 16.03 -6.01
C ASN A 84 -4.81 17.34 -5.34
N ALA A 85 -4.22 18.46 -5.72
CA ALA A 85 -4.59 19.76 -5.17
C ALA A 85 -6.03 20.19 -5.50
N ASP A 86 -6.61 19.63 -6.56
CA ASP A 86 -7.89 20.06 -7.09
C ASP A 86 -9.07 19.21 -6.61
N ARG A 87 -8.84 17.89 -6.44
CA ARG A 87 -9.92 16.95 -6.10
C ARG A 87 -9.44 15.59 -5.59
N ARG A 88 -10.36 14.84 -4.99
CA ARG A 88 -10.21 13.39 -4.81
C ARG A 88 -10.26 12.70 -6.17
N ARG A 89 -9.60 11.54 -6.29
CA ARG A 89 -9.38 10.86 -7.58
C ARG A 89 -9.77 9.38 -7.55
N VAL A 90 -10.78 9.04 -6.76
CA VAL A 90 -11.29 7.66 -6.66
C VAL A 90 -12.44 7.47 -7.66
N THR A 91 -12.17 7.64 -8.94
CA THR A 91 -13.13 7.37 -10.02
C THR A 91 -12.61 6.26 -10.93
N PRO A 92 -13.46 5.53 -11.67
CA PRO A 92 -13.02 4.52 -12.63
C PRO A 92 -11.96 5.03 -13.62
N TYR A 93 -12.09 6.29 -14.07
CA TYR A 93 -11.12 6.93 -14.94
C TYR A 93 -9.75 7.11 -14.26
N ASP A 94 -9.73 7.66 -13.05
CA ASP A 94 -8.48 7.90 -12.31
C ASP A 94 -7.79 6.60 -11.93
N ILE A 95 -8.54 5.60 -11.49
CA ILE A 95 -8.05 4.26 -11.16
C ILE A 95 -7.35 3.66 -12.38
N THR A 96 -8.00 3.72 -13.54
CA THR A 96 -7.45 3.20 -14.80
C THR A 96 -6.21 3.99 -15.22
N ALA A 97 -6.26 5.32 -15.22
CA ALA A 97 -5.15 6.16 -15.67
C ALA A 97 -3.90 5.93 -14.81
N ASP A 98 -4.05 5.96 -13.48
CA ASP A 98 -2.94 5.74 -12.56
C ASP A 98 -2.34 4.32 -12.67
N LEU A 99 -3.20 3.30 -12.84
CA LEU A 99 -2.73 1.93 -13.05
C LEU A 99 -1.92 1.79 -14.35
N MET A 100 -2.42 2.35 -15.46
CA MET A 100 -1.72 2.27 -16.75
C MET A 100 -0.38 3.01 -16.70
N ASP A 101 -0.32 4.16 -16.04
CA ASP A 101 0.93 4.87 -15.78
C ASP A 101 1.91 4.02 -14.96
N SER A 102 1.42 3.39 -13.88
CA SER A 102 2.22 2.52 -13.02
C SER A 102 2.80 1.33 -13.79
N LEU A 103 1.99 0.65 -14.59
CA LEU A 103 2.46 -0.47 -15.44
C LEU A 103 3.55 -0.03 -16.43
N ALA A 104 3.37 1.12 -17.08
CA ALA A 104 4.36 1.68 -18.00
C ALA A 104 5.68 2.03 -17.29
N ARG A 105 5.62 2.66 -16.11
CA ARG A 105 6.79 3.02 -15.30
C ARG A 105 7.53 1.79 -14.76
N LEU A 106 6.79 0.79 -14.30
CA LEU A 106 7.29 -0.49 -13.79
C LEU A 106 7.79 -1.41 -14.90
N LYS A 107 7.49 -1.13 -16.17
CA LYS A 107 7.85 -1.95 -17.34
C LYS A 107 7.34 -3.39 -17.22
N THR A 108 6.09 -3.54 -16.82
CA THR A 108 5.42 -4.82 -16.60
C THR A 108 3.96 -4.75 -17.06
N ASP A 109 3.39 -5.87 -17.43
CA ASP A 109 1.99 -5.96 -17.86
C ASP A 109 1.02 -6.13 -16.68
N TYR A 110 1.55 -6.40 -15.49
CA TYR A 110 0.73 -6.60 -14.28
C TYR A 110 1.44 -6.16 -13.00
N VAL A 111 0.65 -5.86 -11.96
CA VAL A 111 1.10 -5.78 -10.58
C VAL A 111 0.44 -6.87 -9.74
N ASP A 112 1.11 -7.30 -8.68
CA ASP A 112 0.60 -8.37 -7.83
C ASP A 112 -0.55 -7.85 -6.95
N ILE A 113 -0.40 -6.65 -6.40
CA ILE A 113 -1.42 -6.02 -5.54
C ILE A 113 -1.56 -4.56 -5.96
N TYR A 114 -2.79 -4.13 -6.23
CA TYR A 114 -3.10 -2.73 -6.53
C TYR A 114 -4.03 -2.15 -5.46
N LEU A 115 -3.60 -1.07 -4.82
CA LEU A 115 -4.38 -0.41 -3.77
C LEU A 115 -4.93 0.94 -4.25
N LEU A 116 -6.07 1.34 -3.73
CA LEU A 116 -6.53 2.72 -3.79
C LEU A 116 -5.93 3.47 -2.60
N HIS A 117 -5.12 4.51 -2.87
CA HIS A 117 -4.29 5.19 -1.86
C HIS A 117 -5.10 5.95 -0.80
N ARG A 118 -6.31 6.39 -1.16
CA ARG A 118 -7.32 7.03 -0.31
C ARG A 118 -8.71 6.56 -0.73
N ASP A 119 -9.70 6.85 0.09
CA ASP A 119 -11.11 6.68 -0.23
C ASP A 119 -11.77 8.00 -0.64
N ASP A 120 -12.88 7.88 -1.33
CA ASP A 120 -13.87 8.93 -1.54
C ASP A 120 -15.26 8.34 -1.33
N GLU A 121 -15.82 8.55 -0.15
CA GLU A 121 -17.12 8.00 0.22
C GLU A 121 -18.29 8.56 -0.61
N SER A 122 -18.07 9.65 -1.36
CA SER A 122 -19.06 10.17 -2.30
C SER A 122 -19.22 9.32 -3.56
N VAL A 123 -18.23 8.46 -3.84
CA VAL A 123 -18.28 7.52 -4.97
C VAL A 123 -18.86 6.19 -4.47
N PRO A 124 -19.93 5.66 -5.10
CA PRO A 124 -20.48 4.36 -4.75
C PRO A 124 -19.44 3.24 -4.84
N VAL A 125 -19.39 2.36 -3.83
CA VAL A 125 -18.42 1.23 -3.82
C VAL A 125 -18.54 0.36 -5.06
N GLY A 126 -19.74 0.22 -5.63
CA GLY A 126 -19.99 -0.58 -6.82
C GLY A 126 -19.18 -0.10 -8.02
N GLU A 127 -19.17 1.20 -8.28
CA GLU A 127 -18.40 1.77 -9.40
C GLU A 127 -16.89 1.50 -9.26
N ILE A 128 -16.39 1.55 -8.04
CA ILE A 128 -14.98 1.29 -7.72
C ILE A 128 -14.66 -0.19 -7.92
N VAL A 129 -15.47 -1.07 -7.35
CA VAL A 129 -15.30 -2.53 -7.41
C VAL A 129 -15.41 -3.01 -8.86
N ASP A 130 -16.35 -2.49 -9.63
CA ASP A 130 -16.51 -2.83 -11.05
C ASP A 130 -15.27 -2.48 -11.86
N ALA A 131 -14.73 -1.26 -11.70
CA ALA A 131 -13.52 -0.81 -12.37
C ALA A 131 -12.29 -1.68 -12.00
N LEU A 132 -12.12 -2.01 -10.72
CA LEU A 132 -11.04 -2.88 -10.26
C LEU A 132 -11.20 -4.31 -10.81
N ASN A 133 -12.42 -4.83 -10.88
CA ASN A 133 -12.68 -6.14 -11.49
C ASN A 133 -12.43 -6.19 -12.99
N GLU A 134 -12.63 -5.11 -13.73
CA GLU A 134 -12.23 -5.02 -15.14
C GLU A 134 -10.70 -5.22 -15.28
N HIS A 135 -9.91 -4.55 -14.44
CA HIS A 135 -8.46 -4.70 -14.44
C HIS A 135 -8.01 -6.09 -13.97
N HIS A 136 -8.70 -6.66 -12.99
CA HIS A 136 -8.43 -8.01 -12.50
C HIS A 136 -8.70 -9.06 -13.59
N ARG A 137 -9.86 -9.01 -14.29
CA ARG A 137 -10.19 -9.90 -15.40
C ARG A 137 -9.25 -9.76 -16.59
N ALA A 138 -8.75 -8.52 -16.83
CA ALA A 138 -7.76 -8.26 -17.85
C ALA A 138 -6.34 -8.72 -17.45
N GLY A 139 -6.15 -9.24 -16.24
CA GLY A 139 -4.88 -9.72 -15.73
C GLY A 139 -3.86 -8.63 -15.41
N ARG A 140 -4.25 -7.35 -15.34
CA ARG A 140 -3.38 -6.24 -15.01
C ARG A 140 -3.06 -6.15 -13.51
N ILE A 141 -3.96 -6.66 -12.67
CA ILE A 141 -3.81 -6.76 -11.23
C ILE A 141 -4.17 -8.18 -10.78
N ARG A 142 -3.43 -8.75 -9.82
CA ARG A 142 -3.72 -10.10 -9.29
C ARG A 142 -4.65 -10.05 -8.09
N ALA A 143 -4.46 -9.05 -7.25
CA ALA A 143 -5.32 -8.72 -6.12
C ALA A 143 -5.48 -7.19 -6.05
N TYR A 144 -6.52 -6.73 -5.40
CA TYR A 144 -6.75 -5.30 -5.20
C TYR A 144 -7.39 -5.01 -3.85
N ASP A 145 -7.27 -3.72 -3.40
CA ASP A 145 -7.77 -3.32 -2.10
C ASP A 145 -7.78 -1.79 -1.88
N GLY A 146 -8.18 -1.39 -0.66
CA GLY A 146 -8.14 -0.04 -0.15
C GLY A 146 -7.01 0.20 0.85
N SER A 147 -6.19 1.23 0.60
CA SER A 147 -5.34 1.84 1.61
C SER A 147 -6.09 3.02 2.23
N ASN A 148 -6.06 3.13 3.56
CA ASN A 148 -6.83 4.17 4.27
C ASN A 148 -8.35 4.08 4.04
N TRP A 149 -8.86 2.88 3.92
CA TRP A 149 -10.28 2.59 3.91
C TRP A 149 -10.74 2.13 5.29
N THR A 150 -11.91 2.57 5.73
CA THR A 150 -12.49 2.05 6.98
C THR A 150 -12.92 0.61 6.79
N HIS A 151 -12.97 -0.17 7.88
CA HIS A 151 -13.41 -1.56 7.81
C HIS A 151 -14.88 -1.69 7.35
N GLN A 152 -15.73 -0.70 7.67
CA GLN A 152 -17.11 -0.64 7.17
C GLN A 152 -17.14 -0.47 5.66
N ARG A 153 -16.27 0.38 5.11
CA ARG A 153 -16.18 0.63 3.68
C ARG A 153 -15.66 -0.59 2.93
N LEU A 154 -14.64 -1.29 3.50
CA LEU A 154 -14.14 -2.56 2.97
C LEU A 154 -15.22 -3.65 3.00
N ALA A 155 -15.97 -3.75 4.10
CA ALA A 155 -17.07 -4.70 4.21
C ALA A 155 -18.14 -4.45 3.14
N ALA A 156 -18.55 -3.18 2.94
CA ALA A 156 -19.54 -2.82 1.93
C ALA A 156 -19.04 -3.12 0.50
N ALA A 157 -17.76 -2.89 0.21
CA ALA A 157 -17.16 -3.22 -1.08
C ALA A 157 -17.15 -4.74 -1.34
N ASN A 158 -16.81 -5.54 -0.32
CA ASN A 158 -16.80 -6.99 -0.42
C ASN A 158 -18.21 -7.58 -0.51
N GLU A 159 -19.17 -7.03 0.23
CA GLU A 159 -20.57 -7.41 0.10
C GLU A 159 -21.10 -7.16 -1.32
N TYR A 160 -20.81 -5.99 -1.88
CA TYR A 160 -21.15 -5.69 -3.27
C TYR A 160 -20.50 -6.67 -4.25
N ALA A 161 -19.20 -6.92 -4.10
CA ALA A 161 -18.48 -7.85 -4.98
C ALA A 161 -19.12 -9.24 -4.96
N LEU A 162 -19.35 -9.80 -3.78
CA LEU A 162 -19.94 -11.14 -3.61
C LEU A 162 -21.37 -11.22 -4.16
N ALA A 163 -22.19 -10.19 -3.92
CA ALA A 163 -23.56 -10.13 -4.42
C ALA A 163 -23.64 -10.09 -5.97
N ASN A 164 -22.58 -9.58 -6.63
CA ASN A 164 -22.50 -9.45 -8.08
C ASN A 164 -21.58 -10.49 -8.75
N GLY A 165 -21.10 -11.51 -8.03
CA GLY A 165 -20.21 -12.54 -8.55
C GLY A 165 -18.84 -12.00 -9.01
N LEU A 166 -18.38 -10.96 -8.34
CA LEU A 166 -17.08 -10.31 -8.58
C LEU A 166 -16.04 -10.78 -7.57
N THR A 167 -14.77 -10.60 -7.92
CA THR A 167 -13.67 -10.83 -6.99
C THR A 167 -13.71 -9.77 -5.88
N PRO A 168 -13.66 -10.13 -4.59
CA PRO A 168 -13.63 -9.18 -3.50
C PRO A 168 -12.23 -8.58 -3.28
N MET A 169 -12.13 -7.55 -2.45
CA MET A 169 -10.87 -7.02 -1.94
C MET A 169 -10.16 -8.06 -1.06
N ALA A 170 -8.85 -8.24 -1.28
CA ALA A 170 -8.09 -9.37 -0.73
C ALA A 170 -7.14 -9.00 0.41
N ALA A 171 -6.95 -7.73 0.70
CA ALA A 171 -6.05 -7.23 1.75
C ALA A 171 -6.49 -5.84 2.22
N SER A 172 -5.74 -5.16 3.08
CA SER A 172 -5.93 -3.74 3.44
C SER A 172 -4.63 -3.09 3.88
N SER A 173 -4.52 -1.77 3.71
CA SER A 173 -3.33 -1.03 4.14
C SER A 173 -3.70 0.18 5.02
N PRO A 174 -4.04 -0.04 6.30
CA PRO A 174 -4.22 1.00 7.29
C PRO A 174 -2.90 1.37 7.98
N HIS A 175 -2.87 2.51 8.67
CA HIS A 175 -1.84 2.77 9.67
C HIS A 175 -2.02 1.81 10.86
N TYR A 176 -0.94 1.14 11.25
CA TYR A 176 -0.94 0.30 12.43
C TYR A 176 0.43 0.26 13.11
N SER A 177 0.49 0.73 14.34
CA SER A 177 1.70 0.73 15.19
C SER A 177 1.33 0.45 16.65
N LEU A 178 2.35 0.37 17.51
CA LEU A 178 2.15 0.24 18.97
C LEU A 178 1.66 1.53 19.61
N ALA A 179 1.80 2.69 18.95
CA ALA A 179 1.26 3.97 19.41
C ALA A 179 -0.02 4.32 18.67
N GLU A 180 -0.97 4.91 19.36
CA GLU A 180 -2.10 5.57 18.74
C GLU A 180 -1.62 6.84 18.04
N GLN A 181 -2.07 7.06 16.82
CA GLN A 181 -1.75 8.25 16.08
C GLN A 181 -2.80 9.32 16.36
N VAL A 182 -2.38 10.49 16.83
CA VAL A 182 -3.27 11.60 17.21
C VAL A 182 -3.57 12.53 16.05
N ASP A 183 -2.66 12.63 15.07
CA ASP A 183 -2.81 13.48 13.87
C ASP A 183 -2.59 12.67 12.59
N ASP A 184 -3.10 13.16 11.47
CA ASP A 184 -2.91 12.57 10.14
C ASP A 184 -1.57 13.03 9.54
N PRO A 185 -0.44 12.34 9.78
CA PRO A 185 0.89 12.80 9.37
C PRO A 185 1.11 12.82 7.87
N TRP A 186 0.24 12.15 7.12
CA TRP A 186 0.28 12.06 5.66
C TRP A 186 -0.89 12.81 5.01
N GLY A 187 -1.48 13.77 5.76
CA GLY A 187 -2.60 14.58 5.33
C GLY A 187 -3.97 13.89 5.53
N PRO A 188 -5.05 14.61 5.25
CA PRO A 188 -6.41 14.16 5.50
C PRO A 188 -6.77 12.84 4.82
N GLY A 189 -7.60 12.04 5.48
CA GLY A 189 -8.10 10.77 4.97
C GLY A 189 -7.16 9.58 5.23
N CYS A 190 -6.26 9.70 6.21
CA CYS A 190 -5.56 8.55 6.77
C CYS A 190 -6.49 7.75 7.68
N VAL A 191 -6.39 6.42 7.62
CA VAL A 191 -7.13 5.52 8.50
C VAL A 191 -6.15 4.69 9.31
N GLY A 192 -6.22 4.85 10.63
CA GLY A 192 -5.44 4.07 11.60
C GLY A 192 -6.32 3.05 12.32
N ILE A 193 -5.70 1.94 12.72
CA ILE A 193 -6.34 0.91 13.56
C ILE A 193 -5.61 0.71 14.89
N SER A 194 -4.71 1.64 15.25
CA SER A 194 -3.98 1.65 16.52
C SER A 194 -4.83 2.23 17.65
N GLY A 195 -4.43 1.94 18.89
CA GLY A 195 -5.05 2.51 20.08
C GLY A 195 -6.40 1.88 20.49
N PRO A 196 -6.90 2.22 21.67
CA PRO A 196 -8.11 1.63 22.23
C PRO A 196 -9.38 2.00 21.47
N THR A 197 -9.44 3.18 20.86
CA THR A 197 -10.59 3.67 20.09
C THR A 197 -10.86 2.84 18.84
N GLN A 198 -9.89 2.09 18.33
CA GLN A 198 -9.97 1.28 17.12
C GLN A 198 -10.16 -0.22 17.41
N ALA A 199 -10.68 -0.58 18.58
CA ALA A 199 -10.88 -1.97 18.97
C ALA A 199 -11.85 -2.71 18.04
N GLU A 200 -12.92 -2.04 17.58
CA GLU A 200 -13.91 -2.59 16.65
C GLU A 200 -13.27 -2.92 15.30
N ALA A 201 -12.51 -2.00 14.72
CA ALA A 201 -11.79 -2.24 13.47
C ALA A 201 -10.85 -3.45 13.58
N ARG A 202 -10.07 -3.55 14.65
CA ARG A 202 -9.18 -4.70 14.86
C ARG A 202 -9.94 -6.02 15.03
N ALA A 203 -11.08 -6.00 15.74
CA ALA A 203 -11.93 -7.17 15.88
C ALA A 203 -12.49 -7.63 14.53
N TRP A 204 -12.88 -6.69 13.66
CA TRP A 204 -13.32 -7.00 12.30
C TRP A 204 -12.21 -7.63 11.46
N TYR A 205 -10.99 -7.09 11.47
CA TYR A 205 -9.84 -7.69 10.77
C TYR A 205 -9.51 -9.09 11.29
N GLN A 206 -9.61 -9.31 12.60
CA GLN A 206 -9.40 -10.62 13.18
C GLN A 206 -10.48 -11.61 12.75
N ALA A 207 -11.74 -11.19 12.70
CA ALA A 207 -12.86 -12.04 12.31
C ALA A 207 -12.86 -12.36 10.81
N SER A 208 -12.57 -11.37 9.96
CA SER A 208 -12.53 -11.54 8.51
C SER A 208 -11.28 -12.30 8.02
N GLY A 209 -10.20 -12.29 8.82
CA GLY A 209 -8.91 -12.84 8.40
C GLY A 209 -8.22 -12.06 7.28
N MET A 210 -8.70 -10.86 6.96
CA MET A 210 -8.14 -10.02 5.90
C MET A 210 -6.69 -9.64 6.20
N PRO A 211 -5.72 -9.93 5.30
CA PRO A 211 -4.34 -9.53 5.45
C PRO A 211 -4.18 -8.01 5.56
N ILE A 212 -3.24 -7.57 6.40
CA ILE A 212 -2.96 -6.15 6.62
C ILE A 212 -1.53 -5.83 6.19
N PHE A 213 -1.38 -4.84 5.31
CA PHE A 213 -0.12 -4.17 4.99
C PHE A 213 -0.01 -2.90 5.84
N ALA A 214 0.46 -3.04 7.08
CA ALA A 214 0.56 -1.95 8.02
C ALA A 214 1.66 -0.96 7.60
N TYR A 215 1.30 0.30 7.33
CA TYR A 215 2.30 1.33 7.09
C TYR A 215 2.66 2.07 8.39
N SER A 216 3.86 2.69 8.40
CA SER A 216 4.43 3.45 9.53
C SER A 216 4.42 2.69 10.86
N SER A 217 4.62 1.37 10.85
CA SER A 217 4.57 0.49 12.02
C SER A 217 5.59 0.86 13.11
N LEU A 218 6.67 1.56 12.76
CA LEU A 218 7.65 2.12 13.70
C LEU A 218 7.29 3.52 14.20
N GLY A 219 6.04 4.01 13.99
CA GLY A 219 5.61 5.34 14.44
C GLY A 219 6.51 6.45 13.90
N ARG A 220 6.82 6.46 12.60
CA ARG A 220 7.75 7.41 11.95
C ARG A 220 9.12 7.50 12.63
N GLY A 221 9.59 6.43 13.23
CA GLY A 221 10.86 6.34 13.92
C GLY A 221 10.75 6.43 15.45
N PHE A 222 9.55 6.62 15.99
CA PHE A 222 9.35 6.61 17.44
C PHE A 222 9.85 5.31 18.10
N PHE A 223 9.56 4.17 17.47
CA PHE A 223 10.00 2.85 17.94
C PHE A 223 11.35 2.39 17.37
N SER A 224 12.12 3.25 16.71
CA SER A 224 13.43 2.90 16.15
C SER A 224 14.57 2.81 17.15
N GLY A 225 14.32 3.19 18.41
CA GLY A 225 15.35 3.35 19.44
C GLY A 225 16.08 4.71 19.41
N ARG A 226 15.82 5.54 18.39
CA ARG A 226 16.35 6.91 18.30
C ARG A 226 15.77 7.80 19.41
N ILE A 227 14.54 7.56 19.80
CA ILE A 227 13.81 8.29 20.83
C ILE A 227 13.77 7.44 22.10
N SER A 228 14.10 8.05 23.22
CA SER A 228 14.14 7.42 24.53
C SER A 228 13.64 8.40 25.61
N ARG A 229 13.35 7.91 26.81
CA ARG A 229 12.99 8.79 27.93
C ARG A 229 14.04 9.84 28.22
N ALA A 230 15.33 9.55 27.97
CA ALA A 230 16.44 10.44 28.26
C ALA A 230 16.54 11.62 27.29
N ASN A 231 16.07 11.45 26.03
CA ASN A 231 16.16 12.49 25.00
C ASN A 231 14.79 12.96 24.48
N PHE A 232 13.70 12.52 25.09
CA PHE A 232 12.34 12.79 24.63
C PHE A 232 12.07 14.30 24.46
N GLU A 233 12.38 15.11 25.49
CA GLU A 233 12.14 16.56 25.43
C GLU A 233 12.96 17.25 24.31
N ALA A 234 14.18 16.78 24.05
CA ALA A 234 15.02 17.33 22.99
C ALA A 234 14.62 16.87 21.58
N THR A 235 13.81 15.79 21.47
CA THR A 235 13.39 15.20 20.19
C THR A 235 11.88 15.34 19.95
N ARG A 236 11.17 15.94 20.90
CA ARG A 236 9.70 16.07 20.89
C ARG A 236 9.17 16.65 19.58
N ASP A 237 9.78 17.74 19.11
CA ASP A 237 9.36 18.42 17.88
C ASP A 237 9.68 17.62 16.59
N GLN A 238 10.42 16.50 16.72
CA GLN A 238 10.73 15.59 15.61
C GLN A 238 9.73 14.42 15.51
N ILE A 239 8.79 14.35 16.45
CA ILE A 239 7.77 13.31 16.54
C ILE A 239 6.44 13.91 16.09
N ASP A 240 6.34 14.21 14.81
CA ASP A 240 5.08 14.71 14.27
C ASP A 240 3.98 13.64 14.38
N GLY A 241 2.90 13.99 15.08
CA GLY A 241 1.67 13.21 15.08
C GLY A 241 1.74 11.81 15.73
N ALA A 242 2.71 11.59 16.64
CA ALA A 242 2.77 10.38 17.45
C ALA A 242 2.35 10.64 18.89
#